data_b719017c74b7e709e742f7bd6914c167
#
_entry.id   b719017c74b7e709e742f7bd6914c167
#
_cell.length_a   1.000
_cell.length_b   1.000
_cell.length_c   1.000
_cell.angle_alpha   90.00
_cell.angle_beta   90.00
_cell.angle_gamma   90.00
#
_symmetry.space_group_name_H-M   'P 1'
#
loop_
_entity.id
_entity.type
_entity.pdbx_description
1 polymer ?
#
loop_
_entity_poly.entity_id
_entity_poly.type
_entity_poly.pdbx_seq_one_letter_code
_entity_poly.pdbx_strand_id
1 'polypeptide(L)' 'PIPLFDYWRDEINVVTSYAGSGDDLKESLQLIRDHKVHVADMVTHRLSLAEAGLGFQLTASGQDSIKVILDPLI' A
#
# COMPACT_ATOMS: atom_id res chain seq x y z
N PRO A 1 -8.33 12.76 14.27
CA PRO A 1 -9.15 12.30 15.42
C PRO A 1 -10.33 11.45 14.95
N ILE A 2 -10.65 10.39 15.72
CA ILE A 2 -11.79 9.52 15.44
C ILE A 2 -12.95 9.99 16.29
N PRO A 3 -14.14 10.29 15.72
CA PRO A 3 -15.30 10.78 16.47
C PRO A 3 -16.03 9.63 17.17
N LEU A 4 -15.38 9.01 18.15
CA LEU A 4 -15.93 7.84 18.87
C LEU A 4 -17.27 8.13 19.52
N PHE A 5 -17.49 9.38 19.97
CA PHE A 5 -18.75 9.77 20.58
C PHE A 5 -19.94 9.68 19.63
N ASP A 6 -19.70 9.89 18.33
CA ASP A 6 -20.76 9.81 17.32
C ASP A 6 -21.05 8.36 16.90
N TYR A 7 -20.15 7.43 17.20
CA TYR A 7 -20.25 6.03 16.73
C TYR A 7 -21.02 5.11 17.68
N TRP A 8 -21.16 5.48 18.94
CA TRP A 8 -21.72 4.55 19.93
C TRP A 8 -23.18 4.16 19.66
N ARG A 9 -23.96 5.04 19.03
CA ARG A 9 -25.36 4.77 18.68
C ARG A 9 -25.53 3.89 17.45
N ASP A 10 -24.54 3.92 16.56
CA ASP A 10 -24.60 3.25 15.26
C ASP A 10 -23.99 1.85 15.30
N GLU A 11 -23.56 1.40 16.46
CA GLU A 11 -22.92 0.09 16.69
C GLU A 11 -21.75 -0.16 15.72
N ILE A 12 -20.94 0.87 15.44
CA ILE A 12 -19.80 0.80 14.55
C ILE A 12 -18.66 0.03 15.20
N ASN A 13 -18.12 -0.94 14.48
CA ASN A 13 -16.93 -1.68 14.88
C ASN A 13 -15.68 -1.02 14.29
N VAL A 14 -14.66 -0.82 15.12
CA VAL A 14 -13.34 -0.35 14.68
C VAL A 14 -12.36 -1.51 14.84
N VAL A 15 -11.84 -1.99 13.74
CA VAL A 15 -10.89 -3.12 13.68
C VAL A 15 -9.58 -2.63 13.07
N THR A 16 -8.48 -3.01 13.68
CA THR A 16 -7.14 -2.67 13.18
C THR A 16 -6.41 -3.92 12.75
N SER A 17 -5.52 -3.76 11.77
CA SER A 17 -4.62 -4.82 11.33
C SER A 17 -3.23 -4.24 11.09
N TYR A 18 -2.22 -5.07 11.22
CA TYR A 18 -0.84 -4.68 10.97
C TYR A 18 -0.05 -5.87 10.41
N ALA A 19 0.68 -5.60 9.32
CA ALA A 19 1.50 -6.58 8.61
C ALA A 19 0.68 -7.76 8.06
N GLY A 20 1.34 -8.80 7.62
CA GLY A 20 0.73 -10.01 7.10
C GLY A 20 1.56 -11.24 7.45
N SER A 21 0.90 -12.37 7.58
CA SER A 21 1.54 -13.68 7.76
C SER A 21 2.08 -14.21 6.43
N GLY A 22 2.81 -15.32 6.47
CA GLY A 22 3.23 -16.04 5.27
C GLY A 22 2.04 -16.50 4.43
N ASP A 23 0.95 -16.89 5.06
CA ASP A 23 -0.27 -17.31 4.38
C ASP A 23 -0.96 -16.12 3.69
N ASP A 24 -0.98 -14.96 4.33
CA ASP A 24 -1.50 -13.72 3.71
C ASP A 24 -0.71 -13.35 2.45
N LEU A 25 0.62 -13.51 2.47
CA LEU A 25 1.47 -13.25 1.31
C LEU A 25 1.18 -14.24 0.17
N LYS A 26 0.98 -15.51 0.47
CA LYS A 26 0.62 -16.53 -0.53
C LYS A 26 -0.73 -16.23 -1.17
N GLU A 27 -1.72 -15.88 -0.36
CA GLU A 27 -3.05 -15.53 -0.83
C GLU A 27 -3.01 -14.26 -1.69
N SER A 28 -2.28 -13.23 -1.27
CA SER A 28 -2.10 -12.00 -2.03
C SER A 28 -1.47 -12.26 -3.39
N LEU A 29 -0.43 -13.10 -3.43
CA LEU A 29 0.24 -13.48 -4.69
C LEU A 29 -0.73 -14.24 -5.62
N GLN A 30 -1.55 -15.13 -5.06
CA GLN A 30 -2.55 -15.86 -5.85
C GLN A 30 -3.61 -14.93 -6.44
N LEU A 31 -4.09 -13.94 -5.67
CA LEU A 31 -5.03 -12.93 -6.15
C LEU A 31 -4.45 -12.12 -7.32
N ILE A 32 -3.17 -11.77 -7.26
CA ILE A 32 -2.47 -11.07 -8.35
C ILE A 32 -2.36 -11.96 -9.58
N ARG A 33 -1.95 -13.22 -9.42
CA ARG A 33 -1.83 -14.19 -10.52
C ARG A 33 -3.15 -14.44 -11.24
N ASP A 34 -4.23 -14.51 -10.48
CA ASP A 34 -5.58 -14.77 -11.00
C ASP A 34 -6.25 -13.50 -11.53
N HIS A 35 -5.53 -12.37 -11.55
CA HIS A 35 -6.06 -11.06 -12.00
C HIS A 35 -7.31 -10.62 -11.24
N LYS A 36 -7.43 -11.01 -9.97
CA LYS A 36 -8.54 -10.59 -9.10
C LYS A 36 -8.34 -9.16 -8.57
N VAL A 37 -7.08 -8.71 -8.53
CA VAL A 37 -6.69 -7.35 -8.13
C VAL A 37 -5.71 -6.78 -9.15
N HIS A 38 -5.84 -5.49 -9.47
CA HIS A 38 -5.04 -4.78 -10.46
C HIS A 38 -3.98 -3.92 -9.77
N VAL A 39 -3.00 -4.57 -9.14
CA VAL A 39 -1.98 -3.88 -8.34
C VAL A 39 -1.01 -3.04 -9.17
N ALA A 40 -0.87 -3.36 -10.47
CA ALA A 40 0.00 -2.58 -11.37
C ALA A 40 -0.45 -1.12 -11.49
N ASP A 41 -1.74 -0.86 -11.40
CA ASP A 41 -2.31 0.49 -11.47
C ASP A 41 -1.93 1.36 -10.25
N MET A 42 -1.47 0.73 -9.17
CA MET A 42 -1.00 1.42 -7.96
C MET A 42 0.45 1.87 -8.08
N VAL A 43 1.23 1.30 -9.01
CA VAL A 43 2.63 1.66 -9.22
C VAL A 43 2.70 2.97 -10.00
N THR A 44 2.98 4.07 -9.30
CA THR A 44 3.03 5.40 -9.89
C THR A 44 4.42 5.78 -10.40
N HIS A 45 5.46 5.22 -9.79
CA HIS A 45 6.84 5.54 -10.12
C HIS A 45 7.71 4.28 -10.12
N ARG A 46 8.54 4.15 -11.16
CA ARG A 46 9.65 3.17 -11.22
C ARG A 46 10.93 3.94 -11.41
N LEU A 47 11.82 3.85 -10.44
CA LEU A 47 13.05 4.61 -10.38
C LEU A 47 14.25 3.66 -10.30
N SER A 48 15.39 4.12 -10.79
CA SER A 48 16.65 3.40 -10.60
C SER A 48 17.13 3.49 -9.15
N LEU A 49 18.10 2.65 -8.78
CA LEU A 49 18.72 2.76 -7.45
C LEU A 49 19.42 4.11 -7.24
N ALA A 50 19.95 4.72 -8.29
CA ALA A 50 20.58 6.05 -8.20
C ALA A 50 19.57 7.12 -7.79
N GLU A 51 18.29 6.92 -8.08
CA GLU A 51 17.19 7.84 -7.74
C GLU A 51 16.50 7.50 -6.43
N ALA A 52 17.08 6.62 -5.60
CA ALA A 52 16.46 6.18 -4.35
C ALA A 52 16.08 7.35 -3.43
N GLY A 53 16.92 8.39 -3.37
CA GLY A 53 16.62 9.59 -2.58
C GLY A 53 15.32 10.27 -3.02
N LEU A 54 15.11 10.41 -4.32
CA LEU A 54 13.85 10.91 -4.86
C LEU A 54 12.68 9.99 -4.50
N GLY A 55 12.88 8.68 -4.60
CA GLY A 55 11.85 7.70 -4.24
C GLY A 55 11.37 7.84 -2.79
N PHE A 56 12.29 8.01 -1.85
CA PHE A 56 11.95 8.25 -0.45
C PHE A 56 11.22 9.57 -0.24
N GLN A 57 11.63 10.64 -0.93
CA GLN A 57 10.94 11.93 -0.86
C GLN A 57 9.49 11.85 -1.38
N LEU A 58 9.28 11.19 -2.51
CA LEU A 58 7.95 10.97 -3.08
C LEU A 58 7.05 10.18 -2.12
N THR A 59 7.58 9.14 -1.51
CA THR A 59 6.84 8.33 -0.54
C THR A 59 6.51 9.12 0.72
N ALA A 60 7.46 9.90 1.23
CA ALA A 60 7.27 10.71 2.44
C ALA A 60 6.24 11.83 2.24
N SER A 61 6.23 12.49 1.09
CA SER A 61 5.25 13.54 0.79
C SER A 61 3.84 12.97 0.55
N GLY A 62 3.75 11.82 -0.10
CA GLY A 62 2.49 11.12 -0.37
C GLY A 62 1.50 11.87 -1.25
N GLN A 63 1.90 12.98 -1.89
CA GLN A 63 0.99 13.81 -2.68
C GLN A 63 0.84 13.31 -4.12
N ASP A 64 1.96 12.90 -4.73
CA ASP A 64 2.01 12.53 -6.15
C ASP A 64 2.35 11.05 -6.36
N SER A 65 2.35 10.24 -5.30
CA SER A 65 2.69 8.83 -5.38
C SER A 65 1.72 7.96 -4.59
N ILE A 66 1.45 6.78 -5.13
CA ILE A 66 0.77 5.69 -4.41
C ILE A 66 1.80 4.63 -4.05
N LYS A 67 2.51 4.12 -5.06
CA LYS A 67 3.57 3.13 -4.87
C LYS A 67 4.79 3.49 -5.70
N VAL A 68 5.91 3.63 -5.04
CA VAL A 68 7.22 3.87 -5.67
C VAL A 68 8.02 2.57 -5.64
N ILE A 69 8.51 2.13 -6.78
CA ILE A 69 9.36 0.95 -6.93
C ILE A 69 10.77 1.39 -7.29
N LEU A 70 11.76 0.87 -6.59
CA LEU A 70 13.16 0.97 -6.98
C LEU A 70 13.53 -0.30 -7.76
N ASP A 71 13.89 -0.12 -9.01
CA ASP A 71 14.23 -1.22 -9.91
C ASP A 71 15.76 -1.22 -10.13
N PRO A 72 16.47 -2.23 -9.64
CA PRO A 72 17.92 -2.29 -9.78
C PRO A 72 18.40 -2.55 -11.22
N LEU A 73 17.49 -2.88 -12.14
CA LEU A 73 17.81 -3.20 -13.51
C LEU A 73 17.68 -2.01 -14.47
N ILE A 74 17.29 -0.87 -13.97
CA ILE A 74 17.18 0.37 -14.78
C ILE A 74 18.04 1.49 -14.24
#